data_2aeaf0d75ee414cc3f0817f308fdd4eb
#
_entry.id   2aeaf0d75ee414cc3f0817f308fdd4eb
#
_cell.length_a   1.000
_cell.length_b   1.000
_cell.length_c   1.000
_cell.angle_alpha   90.00
_cell.angle_beta   90.00
_cell.angle_gamma   90.00
#
_symmetry.space_group_name_H-M   'P 1'
#
loop_
_entity.id
_entity.type
_entity.pdbx_description
1 polymer ?
#
loop_
_entity_poly.entity_id
_entity_poly.type
_entity_poly.pdbx_seq_one_letter_code
_entity_poly.pdbx_strand_id
1 'polypeptide(L)'
;IMAYYFSEVSHTFNEYLLVPGYSSADCIPANVSLKTPLVKFKKGEEPAISMNIPLTSAIMQSVSGDRLAVALAREGGVSFIYGSQSVEDEAAMVERAKSYKAGFVVSESNVTPESTLADILALKAKNAHSPGAVTSDGKPDGKLLGIVTSRDYRVSRMSGDTKVKEFMTPLSSLIVGEEDTTLKQANDIIWDNKLNSLPIVDKNGCLKYFVFRKDYDAHKENPNELLDKHKRYVVGAGINTRDYEERVPALIAAGADVLCID
;
A
#
# COMPACT_ATOMS: atom_id res chain seq x y z
N ILE A 1 -36.75 28.71 15.25
CA ILE A 1 -36.75 27.23 15.06
C ILE A 1 -37.27 26.63 16.35
N MET A 2 -38.42 25.97 16.34
CA MET A 2 -38.94 25.28 17.51
C MET A 2 -38.22 23.94 17.67
N ALA A 3 -37.84 23.61 18.91
CA ALA A 3 -37.29 22.28 19.21
C ALA A 3 -38.40 21.22 19.00
N TYR A 4 -38.02 20.10 18.40
CA TYR A 4 -38.87 18.92 18.24
C TYR A 4 -38.41 17.83 19.23
N TYR A 5 -39.39 17.24 19.90
CA TYR A 5 -39.10 16.15 20.87
C TYR A 5 -39.67 14.84 20.35
N PHE A 6 -38.85 13.83 20.27
CA PHE A 6 -39.32 12.47 20.03
C PHE A 6 -39.85 11.87 21.32
N SER A 7 -41.02 11.24 21.22
CA SER A 7 -41.64 10.56 22.37
C SER A 7 -41.13 9.14 22.60
N GLU A 8 -40.46 8.58 21.57
CA GLU A 8 -39.87 7.26 21.65
C GLU A 8 -38.55 7.28 22.40
N VAL A 9 -38.24 6.19 23.12
CA VAL A 9 -36.98 6.06 23.83
C VAL A 9 -35.85 5.83 22.83
N SER A 10 -34.78 6.62 22.93
CA SER A 10 -33.55 6.39 22.19
C SER A 10 -32.66 5.46 22.98
N HIS A 11 -32.01 4.54 22.28
CA HIS A 11 -31.07 3.60 22.86
C HIS A 11 -29.65 3.81 22.36
N THR A 12 -28.66 3.52 23.20
CA THR A 12 -27.26 3.41 22.80
C THR A 12 -26.91 1.95 22.56
N PHE A 13 -25.80 1.70 21.84
CA PHE A 13 -25.38 0.33 21.56
C PHE A 13 -25.13 -0.50 22.83
N ASN A 14 -24.78 0.13 23.94
CA ASN A 14 -24.56 -0.56 25.22
C ASN A 14 -25.84 -1.16 25.83
N GLU A 15 -27.02 -0.76 25.35
CA GLU A 15 -28.31 -1.26 25.83
C GLU A 15 -28.81 -2.47 25.03
N TYR A 16 -28.08 -2.88 23.97
CA TYR A 16 -28.43 -4.03 23.16
C TYR A 16 -27.56 -5.24 23.48
N LEU A 17 -28.19 -6.39 23.48
CA LEU A 17 -27.51 -7.69 23.57
C LEU A 17 -27.82 -8.50 22.32
N LEU A 18 -26.84 -9.27 21.86
CA LEU A 18 -27.07 -10.22 20.78
C LEU A 18 -27.95 -11.36 21.29
N VAL A 19 -28.99 -11.67 20.54
CA VAL A 19 -29.82 -12.85 20.80
C VAL A 19 -29.01 -14.09 20.46
N PRO A 20 -28.83 -15.05 21.40
CA PRO A 20 -28.14 -16.29 21.11
C PRO A 20 -28.80 -17.04 19.96
N GLY A 21 -27.99 -17.47 18.97
CA GLY A 21 -28.43 -18.30 17.86
C GLY A 21 -28.11 -19.78 18.07
N TYR A 22 -28.45 -20.57 17.10
CA TYR A 22 -28.08 -22.00 17.09
C TYR A 22 -26.57 -22.15 16.98
N SER A 23 -26.00 -23.05 17.77
CA SER A 23 -24.59 -23.39 17.76
C SER A 23 -24.43 -24.91 17.68
N SER A 24 -23.52 -25.39 16.86
CA SER A 24 -23.19 -26.80 16.69
C SER A 24 -21.70 -27.07 16.90
N ALA A 25 -21.30 -28.33 16.88
CA ALA A 25 -19.89 -28.72 16.97
C ALA A 25 -19.03 -28.17 15.82
N ASP A 26 -19.66 -27.77 14.69
CA ASP A 26 -18.98 -27.19 13.53
C ASP A 26 -18.71 -25.69 13.71
N CYS A 27 -19.30 -25.03 14.72
CA CYS A 27 -19.09 -23.61 15.05
C CYS A 27 -17.76 -23.40 15.76
N ILE A 28 -16.67 -23.83 15.17
CA ILE A 28 -15.30 -23.62 15.66
C ILE A 28 -14.61 -22.50 14.87
N PRO A 29 -13.61 -21.79 15.43
CA PRO A 29 -12.93 -20.67 14.78
C PRO A 29 -12.41 -20.99 13.37
N ALA A 30 -11.95 -22.22 13.13
CA ALA A 30 -11.45 -22.65 11.81
C ALA A 30 -12.52 -22.65 10.70
N ASN A 31 -13.79 -22.78 11.07
CA ASN A 31 -14.92 -22.82 10.13
C ASN A 31 -15.65 -21.47 10.01
N VAL A 32 -15.23 -20.45 10.80
CA VAL A 32 -15.85 -19.12 10.79
C VAL A 32 -15.12 -18.21 9.83
N SER A 33 -15.87 -17.64 8.87
CA SER A 33 -15.36 -16.58 7.99
C SER A 33 -15.77 -15.21 8.55
N LEU A 34 -14.78 -14.33 8.71
CA LEU A 34 -15.01 -12.93 9.09
C LEU A 34 -15.22 -12.01 7.87
N LYS A 35 -15.12 -12.56 6.65
CA LYS A 35 -15.31 -11.79 5.43
C LYS A 35 -16.69 -11.17 5.39
N THR A 36 -16.75 -9.85 5.23
CA THR A 36 -17.98 -9.07 5.26
C THR A 36 -18.01 -8.00 4.18
N PRO A 37 -19.17 -7.70 3.56
CA PRO A 37 -19.26 -6.61 2.59
C PRO A 37 -19.08 -5.26 3.29
N LEU A 38 -18.32 -4.36 2.65
CA LEU A 38 -18.17 -2.98 3.11
C LEU A 38 -19.23 -2.06 2.49
N VAL A 39 -19.65 -2.37 1.27
CA VAL A 39 -20.62 -1.55 0.50
C VAL A 39 -21.91 -2.32 0.26
N LYS A 40 -22.99 -1.56 0.06
CA LYS A 40 -24.31 -2.13 -0.25
C LYS A 40 -24.25 -2.96 -1.53
N PHE A 41 -24.90 -4.10 -1.51
CA PHE A 41 -24.99 -5.03 -2.65
C PHE A 41 -26.40 -5.64 -2.70
N LYS A 42 -26.80 -6.17 -3.85
CA LYS A 42 -28.07 -6.90 -4.01
C LYS A 42 -27.88 -8.36 -3.64
N LYS A 43 -28.92 -8.97 -3.09
CA LYS A 43 -28.90 -10.42 -2.79
C LYS A 43 -28.61 -11.23 -4.05
N GLY A 44 -27.57 -12.06 -4.01
CA GLY A 44 -27.12 -12.88 -5.13
C GLY A 44 -26.03 -12.25 -6.01
N GLU A 45 -25.62 -11.00 -5.72
CA GLU A 45 -24.47 -10.34 -6.34
C GLU A 45 -23.29 -10.32 -5.39
N GLU A 46 -22.08 -10.35 -5.92
CA GLU A 46 -20.87 -10.12 -5.11
C GLU A 46 -20.75 -8.62 -4.78
N PRO A 47 -20.44 -8.24 -3.52
CA PRO A 47 -20.21 -6.86 -3.17
C PRO A 47 -18.96 -6.32 -3.88
N ALA A 48 -19.01 -5.06 -4.32
CA ALA A 48 -17.88 -4.42 -5.00
C ALA A 48 -16.62 -4.35 -4.12
N ILE A 49 -16.81 -4.19 -2.79
CA ILE A 49 -15.72 -4.20 -1.81
C ILE A 49 -16.16 -5.03 -0.61
N SER A 50 -15.32 -6.01 -0.23
CA SER A 50 -15.46 -6.79 0.99
C SER A 50 -14.22 -6.62 1.84
N MET A 51 -14.38 -6.64 3.16
CA MET A 51 -13.29 -6.71 4.14
C MET A 51 -13.03 -8.17 4.52
N ASN A 52 -11.81 -8.48 4.90
CA ASN A 52 -11.44 -9.81 5.40
C ASN A 52 -11.74 -9.97 6.91
N ILE A 53 -11.77 -8.85 7.64
CA ILE A 53 -12.29 -8.75 9.02
C ILE A 53 -13.29 -7.59 9.11
N PRO A 54 -14.34 -7.67 9.96
CA PRO A 54 -15.37 -6.63 10.07
C PRO A 54 -14.91 -5.46 10.96
N LEU A 55 -13.78 -4.84 10.62
CA LEU A 55 -13.20 -3.76 11.40
C LEU A 55 -12.91 -2.55 10.51
N THR A 56 -13.50 -1.40 10.86
CA THR A 56 -13.23 -0.11 10.23
C THR A 56 -12.80 0.91 11.27
N SER A 57 -12.08 1.94 10.85
CA SER A 57 -11.75 3.06 11.74
C SER A 57 -12.73 4.21 11.61
N ALA A 58 -12.92 4.97 12.68
CA ALA A 58 -13.70 6.20 12.67
C ALA A 58 -12.97 7.31 11.86
N ILE A 59 -13.74 8.17 11.18
CA ILE A 59 -13.22 9.30 10.38
C ILE A 59 -12.82 10.44 11.34
N MET A 60 -11.78 10.24 12.12
CA MET A 60 -11.36 11.20 13.15
C MET A 60 -9.87 11.51 13.01
N GLN A 61 -9.52 12.79 13.10
CA GLN A 61 -8.13 13.26 12.98
C GLN A 61 -7.16 12.55 13.93
N SER A 62 -7.58 12.30 15.16
CA SER A 62 -6.76 11.63 16.17
C SER A 62 -6.66 10.11 15.99
N VAL A 63 -7.42 9.53 15.04
CA VAL A 63 -7.52 8.08 14.84
C VAL A 63 -7.00 7.67 13.47
N SER A 64 -7.54 8.24 12.40
CA SER A 64 -7.51 7.67 11.06
C SER A 64 -6.63 8.44 10.07
N GLY A 65 -5.30 8.37 10.26
CA GLY A 65 -4.33 8.81 9.27
C GLY A 65 -3.83 7.66 8.37
N ASP A 66 -2.91 7.98 7.47
CA ASP A 66 -2.26 7.05 6.53
C ASP A 66 -1.59 5.84 7.21
N ARG A 67 -0.99 6.05 8.38
CA ARG A 67 -0.33 4.97 9.16
C ARG A 67 -1.33 3.93 9.64
N LEU A 68 -2.49 4.37 10.16
CA LEU A 68 -3.55 3.43 10.56
C LEU A 68 -4.18 2.77 9.34
N ALA A 69 -4.32 3.48 8.22
CA ALA A 69 -4.85 2.92 6.98
C ALA A 69 -4.03 1.71 6.52
N VAL A 70 -2.70 1.82 6.53
CA VAL A 70 -1.80 0.71 6.22
C VAL A 70 -1.90 -0.41 7.25
N ALA A 71 -1.87 -0.09 8.55
CA ALA A 71 -1.91 -1.09 9.61
C ALA A 71 -3.21 -1.89 9.59
N LEU A 72 -4.35 -1.22 9.45
CA LEU A 72 -5.67 -1.86 9.45
C LEU A 72 -5.90 -2.70 8.19
N ALA A 73 -5.44 -2.24 7.03
CA ALA A 73 -5.51 -3.01 5.79
C ALA A 73 -4.64 -4.27 5.84
N ARG A 74 -3.50 -4.28 6.55
CA ARG A 74 -2.70 -5.48 6.81
C ARG A 74 -3.46 -6.53 7.60
N GLU A 75 -4.27 -6.12 8.54
CA GLU A 75 -5.12 -7.02 9.33
C GLU A 75 -6.39 -7.45 8.59
N GLY A 76 -6.72 -6.80 7.46
CA GLY A 76 -7.87 -7.15 6.63
C GLY A 76 -9.09 -6.24 6.78
N GLY A 77 -8.96 -5.15 7.55
CA GLY A 77 -9.97 -4.10 7.73
C GLY A 77 -9.78 -2.92 6.79
N VAL A 78 -10.58 -1.85 6.97
CA VAL A 78 -10.49 -0.61 6.19
C VAL A 78 -10.48 0.60 7.11
N SER A 79 -9.52 1.49 6.92
CA SER A 79 -9.49 2.79 7.56
C SER A 79 -10.03 3.87 6.64
N PHE A 80 -10.79 4.80 7.20
CA PHE A 80 -11.27 5.99 6.51
C PHE A 80 -10.44 7.20 6.94
N ILE A 81 -9.56 7.69 6.07
CA ILE A 81 -8.72 8.86 6.35
C ILE A 81 -9.62 10.06 6.60
N TYR A 82 -9.30 10.85 7.63
CA TYR A 82 -10.16 11.94 8.08
C TYR A 82 -10.20 13.12 7.08
N GLY A 83 -11.42 13.67 6.85
CA GLY A 83 -11.66 14.79 5.94
C GLY A 83 -11.53 16.18 6.57
N SER A 84 -11.28 16.29 7.90
CA SER A 84 -11.11 17.58 8.61
C SER A 84 -9.69 18.17 8.42
N GLN A 85 -9.27 18.28 7.15
CA GLN A 85 -7.99 18.82 6.69
C GLN A 85 -8.14 19.37 5.27
N SER A 86 -7.10 19.94 4.69
CA SER A 86 -7.13 20.38 3.29
C SER A 86 -7.33 19.21 2.33
N VAL A 87 -7.83 19.49 1.13
CA VAL A 87 -8.03 18.47 0.09
C VAL A 87 -6.69 17.85 -0.30
N GLU A 88 -5.66 18.67 -0.41
CA GLU A 88 -4.30 18.26 -0.79
C GLU A 88 -3.66 17.36 0.27
N ASP A 89 -3.82 17.70 1.56
CA ASP A 89 -3.24 16.91 2.65
C ASP A 89 -3.90 15.53 2.75
N GLU A 90 -5.23 15.47 2.60
CA GLU A 90 -5.95 14.20 2.60
C GLU A 90 -5.57 13.34 1.39
N ALA A 91 -5.56 13.92 0.19
CA ALA A 91 -5.13 13.24 -1.02
C ALA A 91 -3.70 12.70 -0.87
N ALA A 92 -2.78 13.49 -0.32
CA ALA A 92 -1.41 13.05 -0.06
C ALA A 92 -1.34 11.91 0.97
N MET A 93 -2.22 11.86 1.98
CA MET A 93 -2.32 10.72 2.91
C MET A 93 -2.82 9.47 2.21
N VAL A 94 -3.82 9.60 1.33
CA VAL A 94 -4.33 8.48 0.52
C VAL A 94 -3.22 7.96 -0.39
N GLU A 95 -2.52 8.82 -1.13
CA GLU A 95 -1.39 8.43 -1.98
C GLU A 95 -0.31 7.68 -1.21
N ARG A 96 0.07 8.19 -0.02
CA ARG A 96 1.05 7.50 0.83
C ARG A 96 0.58 6.10 1.22
N ALA A 97 -0.68 5.95 1.64
CA ALA A 97 -1.23 4.64 1.98
C ALA A 97 -1.31 3.72 0.75
N LYS A 98 -1.68 4.24 -0.41
CA LYS A 98 -1.76 3.50 -1.67
C LYS A 98 -0.40 3.18 -2.30
N SER A 99 0.67 3.83 -1.88
CA SER A 99 2.03 3.47 -2.31
C SER A 99 2.51 2.12 -1.74
N TYR A 100 1.87 1.66 -0.66
CA TYR A 100 2.15 0.33 -0.11
C TYR A 100 1.46 -0.75 -0.94
N LYS A 101 2.26 -1.68 -1.45
CA LYS A 101 1.82 -2.85 -2.21
C LYS A 101 2.36 -4.10 -1.53
N ALA A 102 1.49 -5.05 -1.24
CA ALA A 102 1.89 -6.29 -0.57
C ALA A 102 2.93 -7.04 -1.41
N GLY A 103 4.15 -7.14 -0.90
CA GLY A 103 5.26 -7.83 -1.53
C GLY A 103 5.83 -7.19 -2.80
N PHE A 104 5.21 -6.13 -3.34
CA PHE A 104 5.71 -5.38 -4.50
C PHE A 104 5.85 -3.91 -4.13
N VAL A 105 7.04 -3.35 -4.27
CA VAL A 105 7.35 -1.98 -3.86
C VAL A 105 7.68 -1.13 -5.09
N VAL A 106 7.01 0.01 -5.24
CA VAL A 106 7.42 1.02 -6.22
C VAL A 106 8.73 1.64 -5.75
N SER A 107 9.67 1.80 -6.64
CA SER A 107 10.97 2.39 -6.29
C SER A 107 10.84 3.89 -6.02
N GLU A 108 11.18 4.31 -4.81
CA GLU A 108 11.25 5.73 -4.43
C GLU A 108 12.68 6.28 -4.51
N SER A 109 13.66 5.42 -4.78
CA SER A 109 15.07 5.77 -4.82
C SER A 109 15.61 5.53 -6.24
N ASN A 110 15.28 6.44 -7.15
CA ASN A 110 15.65 6.32 -8.55
C ASN A 110 16.71 7.36 -8.90
N VAL A 111 17.69 6.95 -9.66
CA VAL A 111 18.79 7.78 -10.14
C VAL A 111 19.07 7.50 -11.61
N THR A 112 19.83 8.39 -12.25
CA THR A 112 20.36 8.18 -13.61
C THR A 112 21.79 7.66 -13.56
N PRO A 113 22.33 7.09 -14.65
CA PRO A 113 23.74 6.72 -14.74
C PRO A 113 24.70 7.88 -14.48
N GLU A 114 24.27 9.12 -14.74
CA GLU A 114 25.07 10.33 -14.55
C GLU A 114 24.96 10.93 -13.12
N SER A 115 24.06 10.43 -12.30
CA SER A 115 24.00 10.77 -10.86
C SER A 115 25.30 10.38 -10.16
N THR A 116 25.56 10.95 -8.99
CA THR A 116 26.80 10.77 -8.24
C THR A 116 26.60 9.89 -7.00
N LEU A 117 27.70 9.45 -6.39
CA LEU A 117 27.65 8.75 -5.10
C LEU A 117 27.04 9.66 -4.02
N ALA A 118 27.29 10.97 -4.05
CA ALA A 118 26.70 11.92 -3.12
C ALA A 118 25.17 11.94 -3.24
N ASP A 119 24.62 11.86 -4.46
CA ASP A 119 23.16 11.79 -4.70
C ASP A 119 22.58 10.50 -4.10
N ILE A 120 23.25 9.35 -4.26
CA ILE A 120 22.84 8.08 -3.66
C ILE A 120 22.80 8.18 -2.14
N LEU A 121 23.82 8.79 -1.52
CA LEU A 121 23.89 8.93 -0.06
C LEU A 121 22.79 9.88 0.46
N ALA A 122 22.49 10.96 -0.27
CA ALA A 122 21.40 11.87 0.06
C ALA A 122 20.02 11.19 -0.02
N LEU A 123 19.78 10.41 -1.08
CA LEU A 123 18.55 9.60 -1.22
C LEU A 123 18.43 8.56 -0.11
N LYS A 124 19.53 7.90 0.26
CA LYS A 124 19.54 6.92 1.34
C LYS A 124 19.27 7.54 2.71
N ALA A 125 19.74 8.76 2.95
CA ALA A 125 19.45 9.49 4.18
C ALA A 125 17.96 9.90 4.28
N LYS A 126 17.32 10.16 3.14
CA LYS A 126 15.91 10.52 3.06
C LYS A 126 14.98 9.30 3.10
N ASN A 127 15.35 8.25 2.38
CA ASN A 127 14.55 7.03 2.21
C ASN A 127 15.32 5.86 2.83
N ALA A 128 14.79 5.26 3.89
CA ALA A 128 15.46 4.18 4.63
C ALA A 128 15.67 2.90 3.80
N HIS A 129 15.27 2.86 2.53
CA HIS A 129 15.29 1.68 1.67
C HIS A 129 16.39 1.76 0.60
N SER A 130 17.03 0.63 0.38
CA SER A 130 18.00 0.34 -0.68
C SER A 130 17.56 -0.99 -1.32
N PRO A 131 17.64 -1.21 -2.64
CA PRO A 131 18.53 -0.58 -3.61
C PRO A 131 17.96 0.68 -4.27
N GLY A 132 18.83 1.52 -4.83
CA GLY A 132 18.45 2.54 -5.79
C GLY A 132 18.30 1.94 -7.18
N ALA A 133 17.19 2.19 -7.85
CA ALA A 133 17.05 1.85 -9.26
C ALA A 133 17.81 2.86 -10.12
N VAL A 134 18.57 2.36 -11.08
CA VAL A 134 19.18 3.19 -12.11
C VAL A 134 18.31 3.11 -13.34
N THR A 135 17.58 4.20 -13.63
CA THR A 135 16.69 4.30 -14.78
C THR A 135 17.18 5.35 -15.77
N SER A 136 16.66 5.31 -17.00
CA SER A 136 17.11 6.22 -18.07
C SER A 136 16.87 7.69 -17.74
N ASP A 137 15.86 8.00 -16.95
CA ASP A 137 15.40 9.36 -16.62
C ASP A 137 15.30 9.66 -15.12
N GLY A 138 15.70 8.71 -14.28
CA GLY A 138 15.63 8.85 -12.82
C GLY A 138 14.22 8.73 -12.23
N LYS A 139 13.22 8.27 -13.02
CA LYS A 139 11.84 8.09 -12.57
C LYS A 139 11.53 6.66 -12.17
N PRO A 140 10.48 6.45 -11.34
CA PRO A 140 10.08 5.12 -10.87
C PRO A 140 9.71 4.14 -11.97
N ASP A 141 9.19 4.64 -13.09
CA ASP A 141 8.70 3.89 -14.26
C ASP A 141 9.63 4.02 -15.49
N GLY A 142 10.81 4.60 -15.28
CA GLY A 142 11.83 4.73 -16.33
C GLY A 142 12.39 3.38 -16.77
N LYS A 143 13.03 3.36 -17.96
CA LYS A 143 13.68 2.15 -18.46
C LYS A 143 14.82 1.74 -17.52
N LEU A 144 14.77 0.51 -17.02
CA LEU A 144 15.76 0.00 -16.06
C LEU A 144 17.11 -0.20 -16.78
N LEU A 145 18.17 0.39 -16.25
CA LEU A 145 19.54 0.25 -16.72
C LEU A 145 20.44 -0.53 -15.75
N GLY A 146 20.08 -0.54 -14.47
CA GLY A 146 20.83 -1.23 -13.43
C GLY A 146 20.26 -0.98 -12.04
N ILE A 147 20.97 -1.40 -11.03
CA ILE A 147 20.68 -1.10 -9.63
C ILE A 147 21.97 -0.70 -8.89
N VAL A 148 21.78 0.05 -7.79
CA VAL A 148 22.85 0.35 -6.83
C VAL A 148 22.45 -0.13 -5.46
N THR A 149 23.29 -0.94 -4.85
CA THR A 149 23.11 -1.41 -3.47
C THR A 149 24.27 -0.96 -2.59
N SER A 150 24.15 -1.12 -1.28
CA SER A 150 25.22 -0.80 -0.35
C SER A 150 26.49 -1.66 -0.53
N ARG A 151 26.45 -2.70 -1.36
CA ARG A 151 27.59 -3.57 -1.69
C ARG A 151 28.38 -3.04 -2.87
N ASP A 152 27.80 -2.16 -3.69
CA ASP A 152 28.40 -1.67 -4.92
C ASP A 152 29.36 -0.49 -4.69
N TYR A 153 29.33 0.14 -3.50
CA TYR A 153 30.19 1.28 -3.18
C TYR A 153 30.76 1.22 -1.75
N ARG A 154 31.91 1.85 -1.58
CA ARG A 154 32.55 2.07 -0.27
C ARG A 154 32.87 3.54 -0.09
N VAL A 155 32.11 4.23 0.79
CA VAL A 155 32.28 5.66 1.04
C VAL A 155 33.71 6.05 1.44
N SER A 156 34.45 5.17 2.15
CA SER A 156 35.83 5.40 2.55
C SER A 156 36.85 5.31 1.42
N ARG A 157 36.44 4.85 0.22
CA ARG A 157 37.38 4.59 -0.90
C ARG A 157 36.95 5.24 -2.21
N MET A 158 35.78 5.87 -2.26
CA MET A 158 35.22 6.46 -3.47
C MET A 158 34.93 7.94 -3.23
N SER A 159 35.19 8.77 -4.23
CA SER A 159 34.81 10.18 -4.20
C SER A 159 33.29 10.34 -4.27
N GLY A 160 32.74 11.34 -3.59
CA GLY A 160 31.32 11.70 -3.70
C GLY A 160 30.89 12.01 -5.14
N ASP A 161 31.81 12.47 -6.01
CA ASP A 161 31.54 12.81 -7.42
C ASP A 161 31.59 11.62 -8.37
N THR A 162 31.95 10.41 -7.88
CA THR A 162 31.98 9.20 -8.71
C THR A 162 30.61 8.93 -9.29
N LYS A 163 30.55 8.73 -10.63
CA LYS A 163 29.29 8.52 -11.35
C LYS A 163 28.71 7.14 -11.07
N VAL A 164 27.39 7.05 -10.97
CA VAL A 164 26.64 5.79 -10.71
C VAL A 164 26.97 4.73 -11.74
N LYS A 165 27.12 5.08 -13.01
CA LYS A 165 27.50 4.14 -14.09
C LYS A 165 28.82 3.40 -13.88
N GLU A 166 29.72 3.94 -13.04
CA GLU A 166 31.04 3.35 -12.76
C GLU A 166 30.99 2.23 -11.72
N PHE A 167 29.95 2.21 -10.89
CA PHE A 167 29.84 1.24 -9.80
C PHE A 167 28.47 0.53 -9.70
N MET A 168 27.49 0.90 -10.52
CA MET A 168 26.20 0.20 -10.55
C MET A 168 26.35 -1.24 -11.01
N THR A 169 25.47 -2.12 -10.57
CA THR A 169 25.26 -3.42 -11.20
C THR A 169 24.40 -3.22 -12.44
N PRO A 170 24.93 -3.42 -13.67
CA PRO A 170 24.20 -3.17 -14.90
C PRO A 170 23.10 -4.21 -15.13
N LEU A 171 22.06 -3.84 -15.91
CA LEU A 171 20.93 -4.71 -16.24
C LEU A 171 21.36 -6.07 -16.83
N SER A 172 22.45 -6.12 -17.62
CA SER A 172 22.99 -7.35 -18.19
C SER A 172 23.44 -8.38 -17.15
N SER A 173 23.71 -7.94 -15.93
CA SER A 173 24.11 -8.78 -14.80
C SER A 173 22.99 -8.99 -13.78
N LEU A 174 21.80 -8.47 -14.05
CA LEU A 174 20.64 -8.59 -13.16
C LEU A 174 19.70 -9.71 -13.63
N ILE A 175 19.11 -10.38 -12.65
CA ILE A 175 17.92 -11.18 -12.86
C ILE A 175 16.71 -10.27 -12.63
N VAL A 176 15.78 -10.25 -13.56
CA VAL A 176 14.54 -9.45 -13.48
C VAL A 176 13.33 -10.38 -13.63
N GLY A 177 12.21 -9.98 -13.05
CA GLY A 177 10.91 -10.61 -13.28
C GLY A 177 10.09 -9.80 -14.28
N GLU A 178 9.12 -10.43 -14.91
CA GLU A 178 8.17 -9.79 -15.81
C GLU A 178 6.97 -9.22 -15.04
N GLU A 179 6.19 -8.34 -15.64
CA GLU A 179 5.07 -7.64 -15.01
C GLU A 179 3.98 -8.58 -14.46
N ASP A 180 3.77 -9.74 -15.11
CA ASP A 180 2.82 -10.78 -14.71
C ASP A 180 3.37 -11.76 -13.66
N THR A 181 4.65 -11.63 -13.28
CA THR A 181 5.27 -12.46 -12.24
C THR A 181 4.47 -12.37 -10.95
N THR A 182 4.01 -13.52 -10.46
CA THR A 182 3.33 -13.61 -9.17
C THR A 182 4.32 -13.46 -8.01
N LEU A 183 3.83 -13.06 -6.82
CA LEU A 183 4.70 -12.93 -5.64
C LEU A 183 5.41 -14.25 -5.29
N LYS A 184 4.73 -15.39 -5.47
CA LYS A 184 5.32 -16.72 -5.28
C LYS A 184 6.47 -16.97 -6.25
N GLN A 185 6.24 -16.76 -7.55
CA GLN A 185 7.29 -16.90 -8.57
C GLN A 185 8.48 -15.97 -8.32
N ALA A 186 8.21 -14.70 -7.98
CA ALA A 186 9.25 -13.74 -7.64
C ALA A 186 10.08 -14.21 -6.44
N ASN A 187 9.42 -14.78 -5.43
CA ASN A 187 10.12 -15.33 -4.25
C ASN A 187 10.95 -16.58 -4.61
N ASP A 188 10.42 -17.47 -5.44
CA ASP A 188 11.17 -18.65 -5.91
C ASP A 188 12.44 -18.20 -6.66
N ILE A 189 12.33 -17.21 -7.56
CA ILE A 189 13.48 -16.61 -8.28
C ILE A 189 14.50 -16.00 -7.29
N ILE A 190 14.02 -15.24 -6.30
CA ILE A 190 14.86 -14.62 -5.26
C ILE A 190 15.62 -15.70 -4.48
N TRP A 191 14.94 -16.77 -4.11
CA TRP A 191 15.52 -17.85 -3.32
C TRP A 191 16.55 -18.66 -4.09
N ASP A 192 16.19 -19.13 -5.29
CA ASP A 192 17.04 -19.97 -6.14
C ASP A 192 18.33 -19.24 -6.54
N ASN A 193 18.26 -17.93 -6.76
CA ASN A 193 19.39 -17.11 -7.17
C ASN A 193 20.06 -16.35 -6.01
N LYS A 194 19.66 -16.60 -4.75
CA LYS A 194 20.20 -15.97 -3.53
C LYS A 194 20.19 -14.45 -3.58
N LEU A 195 19.14 -13.88 -4.17
CA LEU A 195 18.94 -12.44 -4.30
C LEU A 195 18.36 -11.84 -3.00
N ASN A 196 18.54 -10.54 -2.81
CA ASN A 196 17.85 -9.77 -1.76
C ASN A 196 16.65 -9.00 -2.32
N SER A 197 16.66 -8.75 -3.62
CA SER A 197 15.58 -8.03 -4.33
C SER A 197 15.52 -8.49 -5.78
N LEU A 198 14.32 -8.45 -6.34
CA LEU A 198 14.05 -8.76 -7.73
C LEU A 198 13.36 -7.55 -8.38
N PRO A 199 13.97 -6.87 -9.35
CA PRO A 199 13.28 -5.86 -10.15
C PRO A 199 12.24 -6.54 -11.04
N ILE A 200 11.07 -5.94 -11.15
CA ILE A 200 9.99 -6.35 -12.05
C ILE A 200 9.87 -5.31 -13.15
N VAL A 201 9.98 -5.74 -14.39
CA VAL A 201 9.93 -4.86 -15.56
C VAL A 201 8.76 -5.23 -16.48
N ASP A 202 8.30 -4.24 -17.25
CA ASP A 202 7.32 -4.47 -18.30
C ASP A 202 8.01 -4.95 -19.62
N LYS A 203 7.19 -5.21 -20.64
CA LYS A 203 7.63 -5.66 -21.96
C LYS A 203 8.60 -4.69 -22.67
N ASN A 204 8.64 -3.43 -22.26
CA ASN A 204 9.54 -2.39 -22.78
C ASN A 204 10.83 -2.27 -21.97
N GLY A 205 10.96 -3.04 -20.90
CA GLY A 205 12.07 -2.99 -19.95
C GLY A 205 11.98 -1.81 -18.97
N CYS A 206 10.79 -1.21 -18.80
CA CYS A 206 10.56 -0.18 -17.81
C CYS A 206 10.31 -0.80 -16.44
N LEU A 207 10.91 -0.20 -15.42
CA LEU A 207 10.75 -0.66 -14.03
C LEU A 207 9.29 -0.45 -13.57
N LYS A 208 8.71 -1.47 -12.97
CA LYS A 208 7.39 -1.39 -12.34
C LYS A 208 7.49 -1.51 -10.83
N TYR A 209 8.18 -2.52 -10.35
CA TYR A 209 8.27 -2.82 -8.92
C TYR A 209 9.62 -3.44 -8.57
N PHE A 210 9.90 -3.45 -7.28
CA PHE A 210 10.82 -4.39 -6.66
C PHE A 210 10.05 -5.39 -5.80
N VAL A 211 10.53 -6.62 -5.74
CA VAL A 211 10.15 -7.60 -4.72
C VAL A 211 11.38 -7.82 -3.84
N PHE A 212 11.21 -7.66 -2.52
CA PHE A 212 12.29 -7.88 -1.56
C PHE A 212 12.04 -9.18 -0.80
N ARG A 213 13.11 -9.91 -0.52
CA ARG A 213 13.06 -11.15 0.25
C ARG A 213 12.38 -10.95 1.61
N LYS A 214 12.71 -9.86 2.32
CA LYS A 214 12.13 -9.52 3.63
C LYS A 214 10.60 -9.27 3.57
N ASP A 215 10.10 -8.73 2.45
CA ASP A 215 8.68 -8.37 2.34
C ASP A 215 7.80 -9.60 2.05
N TYR A 216 8.38 -10.66 1.48
CA TYR A 216 7.70 -11.94 1.35
C TYR A 216 7.39 -12.58 2.72
N ASP A 217 8.36 -12.55 3.63
CA ASP A 217 8.16 -13.08 4.98
C ASP A 217 7.08 -12.26 5.71
N ALA A 218 7.12 -10.92 5.59
CA ALA A 218 6.09 -10.05 6.17
C ALA A 218 4.69 -10.31 5.60
N HIS A 219 4.56 -10.54 4.29
CA HIS A 219 3.27 -10.90 3.68
C HIS A 219 2.74 -12.26 4.16
N LYS A 220 3.63 -13.21 4.40
CA LYS A 220 3.26 -14.53 4.95
C LYS A 220 2.75 -14.44 6.40
N GLU A 221 3.23 -13.45 7.16
CA GLU A 221 2.77 -13.17 8.52
C GLU A 221 1.38 -12.50 8.56
N ASN A 222 0.95 -11.88 7.45
CA ASN A 222 -0.32 -11.15 7.35
C ASN A 222 -1.26 -11.76 6.28
N PRO A 223 -1.78 -12.98 6.48
CA PRO A 223 -2.57 -13.69 5.46
C PRO A 223 -3.92 -13.03 5.17
N ASN A 224 -4.37 -12.12 6.03
CA ASN A 224 -5.66 -11.43 5.90
C ASN A 224 -5.56 -10.08 5.21
N GLU A 225 -4.40 -9.67 4.70
CA GLU A 225 -4.23 -8.37 4.04
C GLU A 225 -5.36 -8.06 3.05
N LEU A 226 -5.91 -6.85 3.14
CA LEU A 226 -6.95 -6.38 2.26
C LEU A 226 -6.35 -5.55 1.11
N LEU A 227 -6.38 -6.14 -0.08
CA LEU A 227 -5.72 -5.61 -1.26
C LEU A 227 -6.70 -5.33 -2.38
N ASP A 228 -6.43 -4.27 -3.16
CA ASP A 228 -7.10 -4.00 -4.42
C ASP A 228 -6.59 -4.92 -5.55
N LYS A 229 -7.19 -4.78 -6.73
CA LYS A 229 -6.78 -5.54 -7.94
C LYS A 229 -5.32 -5.30 -8.38
N HIS A 230 -4.69 -4.22 -7.91
CA HIS A 230 -3.29 -3.89 -8.17
C HIS A 230 -2.37 -4.29 -7.01
N LYS A 231 -2.89 -5.06 -6.05
CA LYS A 231 -2.19 -5.52 -4.83
C LYS A 231 -1.72 -4.37 -3.92
N ARG A 232 -2.39 -3.23 -3.97
CA ARG A 232 -2.20 -2.11 -3.04
C ARG A 232 -3.24 -2.23 -1.92
N TYR A 233 -2.94 -1.69 -0.75
CA TYR A 233 -3.90 -1.69 0.36
C TYR A 233 -5.18 -0.93 -0.01
N VAL A 234 -6.32 -1.47 0.41
CA VAL A 234 -7.63 -0.81 0.30
C VAL A 234 -7.71 0.32 1.32
N VAL A 235 -8.06 1.51 0.85
CA VAL A 235 -8.10 2.73 1.68
C VAL A 235 -9.40 3.47 1.45
N GLY A 236 -10.06 3.80 2.56
CA GLY A 236 -11.21 4.70 2.58
C GLY A 236 -10.79 6.16 2.85
N ALA A 237 -11.65 7.09 2.45
CA ALA A 237 -11.48 8.51 2.73
C ALA A 237 -12.81 9.15 3.14
N GLY A 238 -12.74 10.11 4.06
CA GLY A 238 -13.88 10.86 4.56
C GLY A 238 -14.18 12.07 3.70
N ILE A 239 -15.43 12.30 3.37
CA ILE A 239 -15.87 13.51 2.67
C ILE A 239 -16.99 14.19 3.43
N ASN A 240 -17.15 15.47 3.21
CA ASN A 240 -18.28 16.26 3.72
C ASN A 240 -19.06 16.90 2.56
N THR A 241 -20.16 17.58 2.89
CA THR A 241 -21.06 18.20 1.90
C THR A 241 -20.61 19.60 1.46
N ARG A 242 -19.48 20.12 1.93
CA ARG A 242 -19.07 21.52 1.68
C ARG A 242 -18.15 21.66 0.49
N ASP A 243 -17.15 20.76 0.37
CA ASP A 243 -16.06 20.81 -0.62
C ASP A 243 -15.97 19.53 -1.49
N TYR A 244 -17.04 18.74 -1.51
CA TYR A 244 -17.05 17.44 -2.20
C TYR A 244 -16.76 17.57 -3.71
N GLU A 245 -17.10 18.69 -4.33
CA GLU A 245 -16.87 18.91 -5.78
C GLU A 245 -15.38 18.92 -6.13
N GLU A 246 -14.55 19.40 -5.22
CA GLU A 246 -13.08 19.42 -5.35
C GLU A 246 -12.44 18.17 -4.72
N ARG A 247 -12.89 17.81 -3.53
CA ARG A 247 -12.33 16.72 -2.72
C ARG A 247 -12.49 15.35 -3.37
N VAL A 248 -13.68 15.02 -3.88
CA VAL A 248 -13.95 13.71 -4.47
C VAL A 248 -13.04 13.42 -5.68
N PRO A 249 -12.91 14.32 -6.67
CA PRO A 249 -11.97 14.10 -7.77
C PRO A 249 -10.52 13.94 -7.31
N ALA A 250 -10.06 14.72 -6.34
CA ALA A 250 -8.70 14.62 -5.80
C ALA A 250 -8.45 13.27 -5.10
N LEU A 251 -9.38 12.80 -4.29
CA LEU A 251 -9.28 11.50 -3.60
C LEU A 251 -9.34 10.32 -4.57
N ILE A 252 -10.16 10.39 -5.62
CA ILE A 252 -10.19 9.39 -6.69
C ILE A 252 -8.84 9.36 -7.42
N ALA A 253 -8.28 10.52 -7.76
CA ALA A 253 -6.98 10.61 -8.40
C ALA A 253 -5.85 10.04 -7.50
N ALA A 254 -5.92 10.28 -6.18
CA ALA A 254 -5.02 9.70 -5.18
C ALA A 254 -5.20 8.18 -5.01
N GLY A 255 -6.31 7.60 -5.50
CA GLY A 255 -6.58 6.17 -5.50
C GLY A 255 -7.41 5.66 -4.32
N ALA A 256 -8.20 6.49 -3.67
CA ALA A 256 -9.17 6.04 -2.66
C ALA A 256 -10.12 4.98 -3.26
N ASP A 257 -10.36 3.90 -2.52
CA ASP A 257 -11.21 2.79 -2.97
C ASP A 257 -12.67 2.97 -2.55
N VAL A 258 -12.91 3.69 -1.47
CA VAL A 258 -14.24 3.93 -0.92
C VAL A 258 -14.30 5.30 -0.24
N LEU A 259 -15.42 5.98 -0.39
CA LEU A 259 -15.67 7.26 0.27
C LEU A 259 -16.78 7.10 1.32
N CYS A 260 -16.63 7.79 2.43
CA CYS A 260 -17.65 7.88 3.47
C CYS A 260 -18.03 9.33 3.71
N ILE A 261 -19.33 9.60 3.68
CA ILE A 261 -19.88 10.93 3.99
C ILE A 261 -19.98 11.05 5.50
N ASP A 262 -19.29 12.04 6.07
CA ASP A 262 -19.26 12.36 7.49
C ASP A 262 -19.95 13.70 7.79
#